data_d9678d45a08d226b16edb680d4db1a4d
#
_entry.id   d9678d45a08d226b16edb680d4db1a4d
#
_cell.length_a   1.000
_cell.length_b   1.000
_cell.length_c   1.000
_cell.angle_alpha   90.00
_cell.angle_beta   90.00
_cell.angle_gamma   90.00
#
_symmetry.space_group_name_H-M   'P 1'
#
loop_
_entity.id
_entity.type
_entity.pdbx_description
1 polymer ?
#
loop_
_entity_poly.entity_id
_entity_poly.type
_entity_poly.pdbx_seq_one_letter_code
_entity_poly.pdbx_strand_id
1 'polypeptide(L)'
;MADNISTGILSGLYEKVYNPDVLSCLANLSNDEVFTPPEIVNKMLDMLPQELFSSPDTKFLDPAVKTGVYLREIAKRLIKGLEAVIPDRQQRIDHIFKNQLYGIAITELTSLLSRRSLYCSKYANSAFSVTHFENSDGNIRFKRIHHSFDKSGRCIFCGASETQYDRGEEREYYAYEWIHTLHPEEIFGMKFDVIISNPPYQLSDEGNGASAKPIYQYFVETAKNLKPRFLTMIIPARWYAGGKGLDEFRKTMLEDKRIVRIVDYVNAKDCFSSINLGGGICYFLWDRDNPNKCQYTNIHDSVVSTETRTLNEFPVFVRYNEAISIIHKVISQKERTVSEVVGSRNPFGLSSFERGTKEPQEIKLFSSGGTGYIPVDDIPQLSLIHISEPTRPEPISY
;
A
#
# COMPACT_ATOMS: atom_id res chain seq x y z
N MET A 1 0.86 56.67 4.33
CA MET A 1 0.50 55.76 3.21
C MET A 1 1.60 54.70 2.92
N ALA A 2 2.47 54.40 3.87
CA ALA A 2 3.56 53.44 3.65
C ALA A 2 3.38 52.10 4.41
N ASP A 3 2.41 51.97 5.31
CA ASP A 3 2.28 50.81 6.19
C ASP A 3 1.30 49.72 5.71
N ASN A 4 0.60 49.95 4.59
CA ASN A 4 -0.41 48.97 4.09
C ASN A 4 0.09 48.07 2.95
N ILE A 5 1.35 48.22 2.50
CA ILE A 5 1.89 47.40 1.39
C ILE A 5 2.64 46.17 1.92
N SER A 6 3.18 46.20 3.16
CA SER A 6 3.97 45.10 3.70
C SER A 6 3.15 43.95 4.23
N THR A 7 1.91 44.18 4.70
CA THR A 7 1.02 43.12 5.23
C THR A 7 0.38 42.29 4.15
N GLY A 8 0.13 42.85 2.95
CA GLY A 8 -0.47 42.09 1.83
C GLY A 8 0.49 41.11 1.14
N ILE A 9 1.80 41.43 1.14
CA ILE A 9 2.82 40.55 0.53
C ILE A 9 3.16 39.40 1.45
N LEU A 10 3.12 39.58 2.78
CA LEU A 10 3.38 38.53 3.75
C LEU A 10 2.20 37.57 3.88
N SER A 11 0.93 38.02 3.76
CA SER A 11 -0.22 37.13 3.77
C SER A 11 -0.25 36.20 2.54
N GLY A 12 0.10 36.67 1.36
CA GLY A 12 0.22 35.89 0.14
C GLY A 12 1.37 34.88 0.14
N LEU A 13 2.41 35.10 0.94
CA LEU A 13 3.50 34.15 1.16
C LEU A 13 3.10 32.97 2.08
N TYR A 14 2.16 33.18 3.00
CA TYR A 14 1.64 32.14 3.89
C TYR A 14 0.52 31.31 3.28
N GLU A 15 -0.20 31.81 2.27
CA GLU A 15 -1.26 31.06 1.57
C GLU A 15 -0.76 30.15 0.43
N LYS A 16 0.45 30.37 -0.07
CA LYS A 16 1.11 29.47 -1.05
C LYS A 16 2.11 28.57 -0.34
N VAL A 17 1.65 27.77 0.58
CA VAL A 17 2.49 26.81 1.28
C VAL A 17 2.26 25.44 0.70
N TYR A 18 3.06 25.10 -0.18
CA TYR A 18 3.67 23.78 -0.33
C TYR A 18 4.57 23.87 -1.56
N ASN A 19 5.85 23.94 -1.34
CA ASN A 19 6.79 23.78 -2.45
C ASN A 19 7.20 22.29 -2.48
N PRO A 20 6.59 21.48 -3.36
CA PRO A 20 6.90 20.06 -3.46
C PRO A 20 8.29 19.79 -4.05
N ASP A 21 8.98 20.79 -4.58
CA ASP A 21 10.17 20.60 -5.41
C ASP A 21 11.31 19.86 -4.72
N VAL A 22 11.61 20.16 -3.47
CA VAL A 22 12.68 19.47 -2.74
C VAL A 22 12.29 18.03 -2.43
N LEU A 23 11.04 17.79 -2.03
CA LEU A 23 10.54 16.44 -1.72
C LEU A 23 10.30 15.63 -3.00
N SER A 24 9.88 16.28 -4.09
CA SER A 24 9.75 15.66 -5.41
C SER A 24 11.10 15.31 -6.01
N CYS A 25 12.13 16.17 -5.81
CA CYS A 25 13.50 15.88 -6.19
C CYS A 25 14.09 14.70 -5.39
N LEU A 26 13.79 14.60 -4.09
CA LEU A 26 14.22 13.47 -3.25
C LEU A 26 13.49 12.18 -3.64
N ALA A 27 12.20 12.25 -3.99
CA ALA A 27 11.44 11.11 -4.49
C ALA A 27 11.97 10.58 -5.83
N ASN A 28 12.53 11.46 -6.67
CA ASN A 28 13.17 11.07 -7.92
C ASN A 28 14.58 10.47 -7.73
N LEU A 29 15.17 10.63 -6.56
CA LEU A 29 16.48 10.05 -6.22
C LEU A 29 16.38 8.60 -5.73
N SER A 30 15.23 8.21 -5.18
CA SER A 30 14.91 6.81 -4.87
C SER A 30 13.59 6.45 -5.56
N ASN A 31 13.66 5.69 -6.64
CA ASN A 31 12.48 5.29 -7.44
C ASN A 31 11.42 4.52 -6.66
N ASP A 32 11.67 4.16 -5.40
CA ASP A 32 10.82 3.27 -4.59
C ASP A 32 10.07 3.98 -3.45
N GLU A 33 10.38 5.25 -3.16
CA GLU A 33 9.74 5.98 -2.06
C GLU A 33 8.63 6.92 -2.52
N VAL A 34 7.39 6.50 -2.30
CA VAL A 34 6.20 7.32 -2.54
C VAL A 34 5.93 8.23 -1.35
N PHE A 35 5.95 9.55 -1.55
CA PHE A 35 5.55 10.52 -0.55
C PHE A 35 4.05 10.84 -0.65
N THR A 36 3.36 10.75 0.48
CA THR A 36 1.91 10.98 0.52
C THR A 36 1.62 12.48 0.62
N PRO A 37 0.81 13.06 -0.29
CA PRO A 37 0.38 14.44 -0.17
C PRO A 37 -0.46 14.66 1.11
N PRO A 38 -0.37 15.84 1.75
CA PRO A 38 -1.15 16.16 2.95
C PRO A 38 -2.66 16.00 2.78
N GLU A 39 -3.19 16.24 1.58
CA GLU A 39 -4.60 16.09 1.25
C GLU A 39 -5.04 14.63 1.38
N ILE A 40 -4.24 13.68 0.92
CA ILE A 40 -4.52 12.25 1.04
C ILE A 40 -4.40 11.80 2.49
N VAL A 41 -3.36 12.27 3.21
CA VAL A 41 -3.22 12.00 4.64
C VAL A 41 -4.47 12.46 5.40
N ASN A 42 -4.96 13.67 5.13
CA ASN A 42 -6.13 14.21 5.78
C ASN A 42 -7.40 13.40 5.45
N LYS A 43 -7.60 12.95 4.20
CA LYS A 43 -8.68 12.02 3.85
C LYS A 43 -8.60 10.71 4.63
N MET A 44 -7.41 10.17 4.87
CA MET A 44 -7.22 8.97 5.69
C MET A 44 -7.54 9.25 7.16
N LEU A 45 -7.12 10.40 7.70
CA LEU A 45 -7.43 10.82 9.07
C LEU A 45 -8.92 11.12 9.29
N ASP A 46 -9.64 11.56 8.24
CA ASP A 46 -11.10 11.79 8.28
C ASP A 46 -11.91 10.49 8.37
N MET A 47 -11.31 9.34 8.03
CA MET A 47 -11.94 8.04 8.26
C MET A 47 -11.94 7.61 9.74
N LEU A 48 -11.01 8.14 10.54
CA LEU A 48 -10.88 7.81 11.95
C LEU A 48 -11.95 8.55 12.79
N PRO A 49 -12.41 7.97 13.91
CA PRO A 49 -13.22 8.70 14.89
C PRO A 49 -12.49 9.96 15.37
N GLN A 50 -13.15 11.12 15.27
CA GLN A 50 -12.49 12.40 15.50
C GLN A 50 -12.22 12.69 17.00
N GLU A 51 -12.91 12.00 17.90
CA GLU A 51 -12.64 12.02 19.35
C GLU A 51 -11.24 11.55 19.73
N LEU A 52 -10.60 10.73 18.87
CA LEU A 52 -9.20 10.31 19.05
C LEU A 52 -8.23 11.50 19.11
N PHE A 53 -8.56 12.57 18.39
CA PHE A 53 -7.72 13.79 18.37
C PHE A 53 -7.99 14.75 19.53
N SER A 54 -8.97 14.45 20.38
CA SER A 54 -9.30 15.22 21.59
C SER A 54 -8.97 14.48 22.88
N SER A 55 -8.45 13.25 22.77
CA SER A 55 -8.05 12.44 23.93
C SER A 55 -6.54 12.58 24.18
N PRO A 56 -6.10 12.91 25.39
CA PRO A 56 -4.69 13.00 25.73
C PRO A 56 -3.98 11.64 25.79
N ASP A 57 -4.72 10.53 25.84
CA ASP A 57 -4.17 9.19 26.01
C ASP A 57 -4.00 8.44 24.70
N THR A 58 -4.60 8.91 23.60
CA THR A 58 -4.52 8.25 22.30
C THR A 58 -3.09 8.25 21.75
N LYS A 59 -2.57 7.08 21.40
CA LYS A 59 -1.23 6.90 20.85
C LYS A 59 -1.28 6.50 19.39
N PHE A 60 -0.51 7.20 18.57
CA PHE A 60 -0.40 7.02 17.12
C PHE A 60 0.99 6.52 16.74
N LEU A 61 1.04 5.54 15.84
CA LEU A 61 2.27 5.00 15.29
C LEU A 61 2.26 5.07 13.76
N ASP A 62 3.33 5.62 13.18
CA ASP A 62 3.68 5.43 11.77
C ASP A 62 4.90 4.50 11.68
N PRO A 63 4.72 3.21 11.27
CA PRO A 63 5.81 2.24 11.22
C PRO A 63 6.70 2.36 9.98
N ALA A 64 6.43 3.30 9.09
CA ALA A 64 7.24 3.56 7.89
C ALA A 64 7.36 5.07 7.62
N VAL A 65 7.83 5.79 8.63
CA VAL A 65 8.00 7.24 8.53
C VAL A 65 9.01 7.60 7.45
N LYS A 66 8.60 8.49 6.55
CA LYS A 66 9.43 9.06 5.49
C LYS A 66 9.70 10.54 5.79
N THR A 67 8.75 11.42 5.45
CA THR A 67 8.86 12.87 5.72
C THR A 67 8.16 13.30 7.01
N GLY A 68 7.53 12.38 7.72
CA GLY A 68 6.73 12.67 8.93
C GLY A 68 5.39 13.34 8.66
N VAL A 69 4.90 13.32 7.42
CA VAL A 69 3.65 14.01 7.04
C VAL A 69 2.44 13.49 7.83
N TYR A 70 2.32 12.17 8.04
CA TYR A 70 1.23 11.60 8.83
C TYR A 70 1.22 12.14 10.27
N LEU A 71 2.34 12.01 10.94
CA LEU A 71 2.47 12.46 12.34
C LEU A 71 2.31 13.98 12.46
N ARG A 72 2.74 14.75 11.44
CA ARG A 72 2.55 16.20 11.41
C ARG A 72 1.07 16.58 11.27
N GLU A 73 0.33 15.95 10.38
CA GLU A 73 -1.11 16.23 10.22
C GLU A 73 -1.90 15.77 11.47
N ILE A 74 -1.50 14.67 12.11
CA ILE A 74 -2.05 14.23 13.40
C ILE A 74 -1.75 15.27 14.49
N ALA A 75 -0.49 15.76 14.58
CA ALA A 75 -0.10 16.80 15.54
C ALA A 75 -0.98 18.05 15.43
N LYS A 76 -1.26 18.51 14.20
CA LYS A 76 -2.15 19.67 13.96
C LYS A 76 -3.56 19.45 14.55
N ARG A 77 -4.12 18.26 14.37
CA ARG A 77 -5.44 17.89 14.93
C ARG A 77 -5.41 17.82 16.44
N LEU A 78 -4.39 17.17 17.01
CA LEU A 78 -4.21 17.06 18.46
C LEU A 78 -3.98 18.43 19.14
N ILE A 79 -3.17 19.31 18.53
CA ILE A 79 -2.93 20.66 19.05
C ILE A 79 -4.26 21.43 19.20
N LYS A 80 -5.16 21.27 18.23
CA LYS A 80 -6.51 21.88 18.28
C LYS A 80 -7.42 21.12 19.25
N GLY A 81 -7.46 19.80 19.16
CA GLY A 81 -8.41 18.97 19.90
C GLY A 81 -8.16 18.92 21.40
N LEU A 82 -6.89 19.10 21.83
CA LEU A 82 -6.51 19.10 23.25
C LEU A 82 -6.51 20.49 23.90
N GLU A 83 -6.95 21.54 23.21
CA GLU A 83 -6.88 22.91 23.73
C GLU A 83 -7.66 23.09 25.03
N ALA A 84 -8.80 22.46 25.16
CA ALA A 84 -9.62 22.52 26.38
C ALA A 84 -9.05 21.68 27.53
N VAL A 85 -8.32 20.58 27.22
CA VAL A 85 -7.78 19.64 28.20
C VAL A 85 -6.40 20.09 28.70
N ILE A 86 -5.58 20.62 27.80
CA ILE A 86 -4.23 21.15 28.09
C ILE A 86 -4.17 22.57 27.51
N PRO A 87 -4.62 23.59 28.28
CA PRO A 87 -4.73 24.97 27.77
C PRO A 87 -3.37 25.59 27.43
N ASP A 88 -2.32 25.32 28.23
CA ASP A 88 -0.99 25.82 27.92
C ASP A 88 -0.43 25.22 26.65
N ARG A 89 -0.05 26.09 25.70
CA ARG A 89 0.36 25.66 24.35
C ARG A 89 1.63 24.83 24.38
N GLN A 90 2.63 25.22 25.17
CA GLN A 90 3.90 24.50 25.22
C GLN A 90 3.74 23.14 25.90
N GLN A 91 3.03 23.08 27.00
CA GLN A 91 2.72 21.82 27.69
C GLN A 91 1.93 20.88 26.75
N ARG A 92 0.98 21.40 25.96
CA ARG A 92 0.22 20.64 24.98
C ARG A 92 1.13 20.10 23.88
N ILE A 93 2.03 20.90 23.33
CA ILE A 93 3.03 20.47 22.34
C ILE A 93 3.93 19.37 22.94
N ASP A 94 4.47 19.59 24.12
CA ASP A 94 5.33 18.63 24.79
C ASP A 94 4.61 17.31 25.04
N HIS A 95 3.36 17.38 25.51
CA HIS A 95 2.54 16.18 25.73
C HIS A 95 2.32 15.39 24.44
N ILE A 96 1.91 16.06 23.35
CA ILE A 96 1.64 15.42 22.05
C ILE A 96 2.88 14.71 21.52
N PHE A 97 4.01 15.42 21.44
CA PHE A 97 5.21 14.85 20.84
C PHE A 97 5.90 13.80 21.72
N LYS A 98 5.82 13.92 23.03
CA LYS A 98 6.44 12.96 23.96
C LYS A 98 5.59 11.72 24.20
N ASN A 99 4.25 11.84 24.22
CA ASN A 99 3.37 10.80 24.74
C ASN A 99 2.40 10.21 23.71
N GLN A 100 2.17 10.87 22.55
CA GLN A 100 1.14 10.46 21.61
C GLN A 100 1.65 10.08 20.22
N LEU A 101 2.76 10.66 19.76
CA LEU A 101 3.26 10.47 18.39
C LEU A 101 4.55 9.66 18.38
N TYR A 102 4.52 8.55 17.62
CA TYR A 102 5.63 7.61 17.51
C TYR A 102 5.84 7.24 16.05
N GLY A 103 7.10 7.00 15.65
CA GLY A 103 7.42 6.62 14.29
C GLY A 103 8.69 5.78 14.17
N ILE A 104 8.71 4.91 13.17
CA ILE A 104 9.89 4.14 12.78
C ILE A 104 10.28 4.59 11.38
N ALA A 105 11.42 5.24 11.27
CA ALA A 105 11.94 5.68 9.98
C ALA A 105 12.52 4.50 9.19
N ILE A 106 12.35 4.54 7.88
CA ILE A 106 12.79 3.46 6.99
C ILE A 106 14.26 3.58 6.61
N THR A 107 14.82 4.80 6.63
CA THR A 107 16.24 5.09 6.40
C THR A 107 16.74 6.14 7.38
N GLU A 108 18.07 6.31 7.49
CA GLU A 108 18.66 7.37 8.31
C GLU A 108 18.23 8.76 7.80
N LEU A 109 18.24 8.96 6.48
CA LEU A 109 17.81 10.21 5.86
C LEU A 109 16.35 10.55 6.22
N THR A 110 15.45 9.58 6.11
CA THR A 110 14.03 9.79 6.44
C THR A 110 13.83 10.05 7.93
N SER A 111 14.69 9.51 8.81
CA SER A 111 14.64 9.84 10.24
C SER A 111 14.96 11.32 10.50
N LEU A 112 15.98 11.85 9.84
CA LEU A 112 16.36 13.26 9.96
C LEU A 112 15.31 14.19 9.35
N LEU A 113 14.74 13.83 8.21
CA LEU A 113 13.67 14.60 7.55
C LEU A 113 12.41 14.66 8.41
N SER A 114 11.99 13.52 8.96
CA SER A 114 10.78 13.44 9.79
C SER A 114 10.95 14.19 11.12
N ARG A 115 12.10 14.07 11.79
CA ARG A 115 12.41 14.84 12.99
C ARG A 115 12.39 16.35 12.69
N ARG A 116 12.99 16.78 11.58
CA ARG A 116 12.96 18.19 11.18
C ARG A 116 11.53 18.66 10.89
N SER A 117 10.71 17.83 10.29
CA SER A 117 9.30 18.13 10.00
C SER A 117 8.46 18.26 11.26
N LEU A 118 8.73 17.43 12.29
CA LEU A 118 7.97 17.36 13.54
C LEU A 118 8.54 18.26 14.64
N TYR A 119 9.84 18.19 14.86
CA TYR A 119 10.50 18.86 15.98
C TYR A 119 11.16 20.17 15.58
N CYS A 120 11.10 20.59 14.29
CA CYS A 120 11.85 21.72 13.71
C CYS A 120 13.38 21.56 13.80
N SER A 121 13.88 20.42 14.23
CA SER A 121 15.29 20.09 14.39
C SER A 121 15.59 18.65 13.97
N LYS A 122 16.81 18.40 13.49
CA LYS A 122 17.31 17.04 13.21
C LYS A 122 17.44 16.19 14.47
N TYR A 123 17.71 16.84 15.59
CA TYR A 123 17.95 16.23 16.89
C TYR A 123 16.91 16.71 17.88
N ALA A 124 16.15 15.78 18.44
CA ALA A 124 15.04 16.08 19.35
C ALA A 124 15.50 16.70 20.69
N ASN A 125 16.76 16.50 21.08
CA ASN A 125 17.38 17.11 22.26
C ASN A 125 18.07 18.46 21.96
N SER A 126 17.96 18.99 20.73
CA SER A 126 18.53 20.29 20.34
C SER A 126 17.81 21.44 21.03
N ALA A 127 18.54 22.52 21.32
CA ALA A 127 17.96 23.79 21.79
C ALA A 127 16.95 24.43 20.81
N PHE A 128 16.96 24.02 19.53
CA PHE A 128 16.06 24.50 18.50
C PHE A 128 14.83 23.58 18.31
N SER A 129 14.73 22.48 19.07
CA SER A 129 13.57 21.60 19.01
C SER A 129 12.35 22.26 19.65
N VAL A 130 11.16 22.13 19.03
CA VAL A 130 9.91 22.68 19.57
C VAL A 130 9.47 21.97 20.87
N THR A 131 9.99 20.78 21.11
CA THR A 131 9.88 20.03 22.36
C THR A 131 11.22 19.35 22.64
N HIS A 132 11.67 19.41 23.88
CA HIS A 132 12.99 18.91 24.26
C HIS A 132 12.89 17.48 24.80
N PHE A 133 13.58 16.55 24.14
CA PHE A 133 13.75 15.16 24.57
C PHE A 133 15.11 14.97 25.24
N GLU A 134 15.25 13.91 26.02
CA GLU A 134 16.55 13.52 26.61
C GLU A 134 17.50 12.93 25.54
N ASN A 135 16.94 12.21 24.55
CA ASN A 135 17.70 11.60 23.47
C ASN A 135 17.58 12.38 22.15
N SER A 136 18.49 12.12 21.22
CA SER A 136 18.56 12.80 19.93
C SER A 136 17.44 12.42 18.97
N ASP A 137 16.81 11.27 19.15
CA ASP A 137 15.84 10.69 18.23
C ASP A 137 14.40 11.09 18.57
N GLY A 138 14.15 11.44 19.84
CA GLY A 138 12.81 11.57 20.36
C GLY A 138 12.03 10.26 20.20
N ASN A 139 10.82 10.38 19.69
CA ASN A 139 9.97 9.22 19.36
C ASN A 139 10.05 8.81 17.89
N ILE A 140 10.95 9.39 17.09
CA ILE A 140 11.19 9.00 15.70
C ILE A 140 12.46 8.14 15.65
N ARG A 141 12.24 6.86 15.80
CA ARG A 141 13.31 5.86 15.86
C ARG A 141 13.83 5.49 14.48
N PHE A 142 15.12 5.33 14.38
CA PHE A 142 15.77 4.61 13.28
C PHE A 142 16.83 3.67 13.86
N LYS A 143 16.81 2.41 13.44
CA LYS A 143 17.81 1.42 13.80
C LYS A 143 18.27 0.70 12.55
N ARG A 144 19.59 0.66 12.35
CA ARG A 144 20.20 -0.15 11.30
C ARG A 144 20.09 -1.62 11.71
N ILE A 145 19.45 -2.41 10.89
CA ILE A 145 19.40 -3.86 11.04
C ILE A 145 19.73 -4.51 9.71
N HIS A 146 20.19 -5.76 9.77
CA HIS A 146 20.54 -6.54 8.59
C HIS A 146 19.46 -7.57 8.28
N HIS A 147 19.42 -8.01 7.02
CA HIS A 147 18.60 -9.15 6.64
C HIS A 147 19.15 -10.43 7.29
N SER A 148 18.23 -11.34 7.67
CA SER A 148 18.59 -12.66 8.20
C SER A 148 18.29 -13.70 7.12
N PHE A 149 19.34 -14.29 6.52
CA PHE A 149 19.21 -15.22 5.42
C PHE A 149 19.14 -16.67 5.89
N ASP A 150 18.30 -17.46 5.24
CA ASP A 150 18.25 -18.90 5.40
C ASP A 150 19.29 -19.61 4.53
N LYS A 151 19.33 -20.95 4.59
CA LYS A 151 20.27 -21.78 3.81
C LYS A 151 20.09 -21.67 2.29
N SER A 152 18.98 -21.11 1.82
CA SER A 152 18.72 -20.87 0.40
C SER A 152 19.12 -19.46 -0.05
N GLY A 153 19.74 -18.66 0.83
CA GLY A 153 20.10 -17.26 0.58
C GLY A 153 18.89 -16.34 0.47
N ARG A 154 17.80 -16.67 1.18
CA ARG A 154 16.57 -15.84 1.24
C ARG A 154 16.37 -15.30 2.64
N CYS A 155 16.06 -14.00 2.73
CA CYS A 155 15.70 -13.41 4.02
C CYS A 155 14.43 -14.07 4.56
N ILE A 156 14.48 -14.56 5.81
CA ILE A 156 13.38 -15.26 6.48
C ILE A 156 12.16 -14.37 6.72
N PHE A 157 12.33 -13.03 6.72
CA PHE A 157 11.25 -12.07 6.96
C PHE A 157 10.62 -11.55 5.67
N CYS A 158 11.43 -11.04 4.72
CA CYS A 158 10.93 -10.38 3.51
C CYS A 158 11.21 -11.17 2.22
N GLY A 159 12.02 -12.23 2.31
CA GLY A 159 12.41 -13.07 1.17
C GLY A 159 13.34 -12.37 0.17
N ALA A 160 14.04 -11.30 0.57
CA ALA A 160 15.10 -10.69 -0.20
C ALA A 160 16.22 -11.69 -0.48
N SER A 161 16.86 -11.57 -1.65
CA SER A 161 18.01 -12.45 -2.00
C SER A 161 19.29 -11.90 -1.41
N GLU A 162 20.09 -12.75 -0.76
CA GLU A 162 21.40 -12.41 -0.21
C GLU A 162 22.33 -11.81 -1.28
N THR A 163 22.33 -12.38 -2.48
CA THR A 163 23.16 -11.88 -3.58
C THR A 163 22.80 -10.48 -4.06
N GLN A 164 21.57 -10.01 -3.80
CA GLN A 164 21.12 -8.66 -4.15
C GLN A 164 21.37 -7.67 -3.01
N TYR A 165 21.35 -8.12 -1.75
CA TYR A 165 21.36 -7.28 -0.56
C TYR A 165 22.61 -7.38 0.30
N ASP A 166 23.53 -8.30 0.02
CA ASP A 166 24.85 -8.40 0.69
C ASP A 166 25.93 -7.72 -0.16
N ARG A 167 25.85 -6.39 -0.31
CA ARG A 167 26.78 -5.60 -1.13
C ARG A 167 27.70 -4.68 -0.34
N GLY A 168 27.86 -4.93 0.97
CA GLY A 168 28.75 -4.16 1.84
C GLY A 168 28.17 -2.89 2.41
N GLU A 169 28.87 -2.30 3.39
CA GLU A 169 28.41 -1.20 4.24
C GLU A 169 28.16 0.14 3.51
N GLU A 170 28.63 0.29 2.28
CA GLU A 170 28.59 1.55 1.53
C GLU A 170 27.25 1.84 0.85
N ARG A 171 26.34 0.88 0.79
CA ARG A 171 25.02 1.03 0.21
C ARG A 171 23.95 0.80 1.28
N GLU A 172 22.93 1.67 1.35
CA GLU A 172 21.87 1.65 2.35
C GLU A 172 20.89 0.44 2.18
N TYR A 173 21.38 -0.78 2.30
CA TYR A 173 20.58 -2.02 2.22
C TYR A 173 20.11 -2.49 3.59
N TYR A 174 19.52 -1.58 4.35
CA TYR A 174 18.99 -1.94 5.66
C TYR A 174 17.65 -2.67 5.52
N ALA A 175 17.50 -3.69 6.36
CA ALA A 175 16.19 -4.28 6.60
C ALA A 175 15.30 -3.30 7.37
N TYR A 176 14.01 -3.28 7.06
CA TYR A 176 13.05 -2.44 7.80
C TYR A 176 12.78 -3.03 9.18
N GLU A 177 13.12 -2.31 10.26
CA GLU A 177 12.99 -2.80 11.65
C GLU A 177 11.61 -3.39 11.93
N TRP A 178 10.54 -2.73 11.43
CA TRP A 178 9.16 -3.13 11.64
C TRP A 178 8.82 -4.57 11.23
N ILE A 179 9.33 -5.02 10.09
CA ILE A 179 9.02 -6.35 9.54
C ILE A 179 10.17 -7.35 9.69
N HIS A 180 11.30 -6.95 10.28
CA HIS A 180 12.46 -7.82 10.50
C HIS A 180 12.71 -8.09 12.00
N THR A 181 11.64 -8.08 12.80
CA THR A 181 11.67 -8.47 14.20
C THR A 181 10.58 -9.49 14.49
N LEU A 182 10.84 -10.40 15.41
CA LEU A 182 9.84 -11.34 15.92
C LEU A 182 8.91 -10.67 16.96
N HIS A 183 9.35 -9.56 17.54
CA HIS A 183 8.70 -8.87 18.64
C HIS A 183 8.48 -7.38 18.34
N PRO A 184 7.63 -7.02 17.36
CA PRO A 184 7.38 -5.62 17.02
C PRO A 184 6.73 -4.83 18.19
N GLU A 185 6.05 -5.50 19.11
CA GLU A 185 5.50 -4.92 20.35
C GLU A 185 6.57 -4.38 21.29
N GLU A 186 7.79 -4.91 21.24
CA GLU A 186 8.90 -4.50 22.10
C GLU A 186 9.63 -3.25 21.59
N ILE A 187 9.43 -2.84 20.34
CA ILE A 187 10.12 -1.69 19.74
C ILE A 187 9.94 -0.43 20.60
N PHE A 188 8.72 -0.19 21.08
CA PHE A 188 8.40 0.91 21.98
C PHE A 188 7.93 0.45 23.37
N GLY A 189 7.72 -0.85 23.59
CA GLY A 189 7.25 -1.43 24.86
C GLY A 189 5.85 -0.95 25.28
N MET A 190 5.00 -0.56 24.30
CA MET A 190 3.67 -0.03 24.57
C MET A 190 2.66 -0.44 23.49
N LYS A 191 1.37 -0.27 23.77
CA LYS A 191 0.28 -0.45 22.82
C LYS A 191 -0.07 0.86 22.12
N PHE A 192 -0.47 0.78 20.88
CA PHE A 192 -0.94 1.91 20.07
C PHE A 192 -2.43 1.79 19.80
N ASP A 193 -3.14 2.91 19.84
CA ASP A 193 -4.55 2.99 19.49
C ASP A 193 -4.71 3.03 17.97
N VAL A 194 -3.87 3.79 17.29
CA VAL A 194 -3.90 3.98 15.85
C VAL A 194 -2.54 3.68 15.22
N ILE A 195 -2.55 2.81 14.22
CA ILE A 195 -1.40 2.61 13.33
C ILE A 195 -1.78 3.16 11.95
N ILE A 196 -1.00 4.10 11.43
CA ILE A 196 -1.24 4.75 10.14
C ILE A 196 0.05 4.88 9.36
N SER A 197 0.04 4.51 8.07
CA SER A 197 1.27 4.56 7.28
C SER A 197 1.04 4.52 5.76
N ASN A 198 2.10 4.90 5.04
CA ASN A 198 2.36 4.53 3.66
C ASN A 198 3.63 3.65 3.62
N PRO A 199 3.50 2.32 3.73
CA PRO A 199 4.65 1.43 3.77
C PRO A 199 5.41 1.41 2.43
N PRO A 200 6.67 0.94 2.40
CA PRO A 200 7.34 0.59 1.16
C PRO A 200 6.54 -0.46 0.38
N TYR A 201 6.41 -0.28 -0.96
CA TYR A 201 5.54 -1.14 -1.76
C TYR A 201 6.21 -2.42 -2.22
N GLN A 202 7.49 -2.36 -2.50
CA GLN A 202 8.26 -3.48 -3.01
C GLN A 202 9.71 -3.37 -2.55
N LEU A 203 10.44 -4.48 -2.61
CA LEU A 203 11.88 -4.46 -2.47
C LEU A 203 12.49 -3.75 -3.67
N SER A 204 13.49 -2.89 -3.42
CA SER A 204 14.23 -2.19 -4.47
C SER A 204 14.95 -3.21 -5.36
N ASP A 205 14.76 -3.11 -6.66
CA ASP A 205 15.24 -4.09 -7.66
C ASP A 205 16.18 -3.43 -8.69
N GLU A 206 17.03 -2.51 -8.27
CA GLU A 206 18.08 -1.79 -9.05
C GLU A 206 17.91 -1.82 -10.61
N GLY A 207 16.67 -1.65 -11.11
CA GLY A 207 16.42 -1.45 -12.55
C GLY A 207 16.20 -2.71 -13.39
N ASN A 208 16.21 -3.91 -12.84
CA ASN A 208 15.88 -5.14 -13.58
C ASN A 208 14.39 -5.51 -13.56
N GLY A 209 13.58 -4.62 -13.27
CA GLY A 209 12.19 -4.24 -13.56
C GLY A 209 11.08 -5.27 -13.66
N ALA A 210 11.28 -6.54 -13.86
CA ALA A 210 10.18 -7.47 -14.10
C ALA A 210 9.74 -8.30 -12.87
N SER A 211 10.50 -8.29 -11.78
CA SER A 211 10.39 -9.24 -10.67
C SER A 211 10.28 -8.65 -9.27
N ALA A 212 10.15 -7.34 -9.12
CA ALA A 212 10.06 -6.71 -7.80
C ALA A 212 8.99 -7.37 -6.92
N LYS A 213 9.41 -7.89 -5.76
CA LYS A 213 8.54 -8.59 -4.82
C LYS A 213 7.83 -7.58 -3.92
N PRO A 214 6.49 -7.66 -3.78
CA PRO A 214 5.76 -6.83 -2.83
C PRO A 214 6.23 -7.09 -1.39
N ILE A 215 6.24 -6.04 -0.56
CA ILE A 215 6.57 -6.13 0.88
C ILE A 215 5.54 -5.43 1.78
N TYR A 216 4.67 -4.60 1.23
CA TYR A 216 3.67 -3.85 2.00
C TYR A 216 2.71 -4.77 2.80
N GLN A 217 2.45 -6.00 2.33
CA GLN A 217 1.64 -6.97 3.04
C GLN A 217 2.21 -7.29 4.42
N TYR A 218 3.53 -7.39 4.56
CA TYR A 218 4.16 -7.67 5.85
C TYR A 218 3.96 -6.51 6.84
N PHE A 219 3.96 -5.26 6.35
CA PHE A 219 3.65 -4.09 7.19
C PHE A 219 2.23 -4.12 7.71
N VAL A 220 1.26 -4.48 6.85
CA VAL A 220 -0.15 -4.60 7.23
C VAL A 220 -0.36 -5.74 8.21
N GLU A 221 0.20 -6.92 7.95
CA GLU A 221 0.07 -8.11 8.80
C GLU A 221 0.69 -7.87 10.18
N THR A 222 1.89 -7.31 10.25
CA THR A 222 2.54 -6.94 11.51
C THR A 222 1.68 -5.95 12.30
N ALA A 223 1.12 -4.93 11.64
CA ALA A 223 0.24 -3.97 12.29
C ALA A 223 -1.05 -4.62 12.82
N LYS A 224 -1.69 -5.51 12.05
CA LYS A 224 -2.89 -6.26 12.49
C LYS A 224 -2.58 -7.17 13.69
N ASN A 225 -1.39 -7.79 13.72
CA ASN A 225 -0.96 -8.66 14.82
C ASN A 225 -0.80 -7.90 16.15
N LEU A 226 -0.43 -6.62 16.11
CA LEU A 226 -0.38 -5.75 17.30
C LEU A 226 -1.76 -5.35 17.82
N LYS A 227 -2.83 -5.63 17.07
CA LYS A 227 -4.22 -5.39 17.46
C LYS A 227 -4.48 -3.94 17.93
N PRO A 228 -4.08 -2.90 17.15
CA PRO A 228 -4.47 -1.54 17.47
C PRO A 228 -5.99 -1.40 17.49
N ARG A 229 -6.55 -0.32 18.00
CA ARG A 229 -7.99 -0.05 17.83
C ARG A 229 -8.31 0.24 16.38
N PHE A 230 -7.47 1.03 15.72
CA PHE A 230 -7.63 1.38 14.31
C PHE A 230 -6.32 1.20 13.55
N LEU A 231 -6.44 0.68 12.32
CA LEU A 231 -5.34 0.59 11.37
C LEU A 231 -5.78 1.20 10.05
N THR A 232 -4.98 2.10 9.51
CA THR A 232 -5.17 2.64 8.16
C THR A 232 -3.84 2.71 7.42
N MET A 233 -3.79 2.13 6.24
CA MET A 233 -2.60 2.16 5.38
C MET A 233 -3.01 2.41 3.93
N ILE A 234 -2.14 3.12 3.19
CA ILE A 234 -2.27 3.29 1.76
C ILE A 234 -1.31 2.33 1.06
N ILE A 235 -1.85 1.46 0.21
CA ILE A 235 -1.13 0.34 -0.41
C ILE A 235 -1.52 0.17 -1.87
N PRO A 236 -0.66 -0.40 -2.73
CA PRO A 236 -1.04 -0.75 -4.10
C PRO A 236 -2.26 -1.66 -4.13
N ALA A 237 -3.22 -1.37 -5.02
CA ALA A 237 -4.46 -2.15 -5.14
C ALA A 237 -4.26 -3.51 -5.85
N ARG A 238 -3.03 -3.82 -6.27
CA ARG A 238 -2.66 -5.08 -6.92
C ARG A 238 -3.07 -6.33 -6.14
N TRP A 239 -3.13 -6.27 -4.82
CA TRP A 239 -3.54 -7.40 -3.99
C TRP A 239 -4.96 -7.90 -4.31
N TYR A 240 -5.84 -7.09 -4.89
CA TYR A 240 -7.17 -7.51 -5.32
C TYR A 240 -7.14 -8.68 -6.31
N ALA A 241 -6.15 -8.70 -7.18
CA ALA A 241 -5.97 -9.75 -8.18
C ALA A 241 -5.18 -10.96 -7.66
N GLY A 242 -4.41 -10.79 -6.57
CA GLY A 242 -3.48 -11.82 -6.08
C GLY A 242 -2.24 -11.98 -6.98
N GLY A 243 -1.58 -13.13 -6.86
CA GLY A 243 -0.32 -13.42 -7.55
C GLY A 243 0.90 -12.73 -6.95
N LYS A 244 2.09 -13.06 -7.41
CA LYS A 244 3.37 -12.59 -6.85
C LYS A 244 3.50 -12.76 -5.32
N GLY A 245 2.91 -13.82 -4.75
CA GLY A 245 2.94 -14.11 -3.31
C GLY A 245 1.90 -13.34 -2.49
N LEU A 246 0.90 -12.71 -3.11
CA LEU A 246 -0.16 -11.96 -2.43
C LEU A 246 -1.46 -12.76 -2.23
N ASP A 247 -1.52 -14.03 -2.63
CA ASP A 247 -2.77 -14.80 -2.62
C ASP A 247 -3.32 -15.01 -1.20
N GLU A 248 -2.47 -15.34 -0.24
CA GLU A 248 -2.87 -15.47 1.16
C GLU A 248 -3.23 -14.11 1.77
N PHE A 249 -2.42 -13.08 1.51
CA PHE A 249 -2.73 -11.71 1.93
C PHE A 249 -4.08 -11.25 1.37
N ARG A 250 -4.35 -11.51 0.08
CA ARG A 250 -5.63 -11.21 -0.56
C ARG A 250 -6.78 -11.90 0.19
N LYS A 251 -6.66 -13.20 0.45
CA LYS A 251 -7.67 -13.97 1.15
C LYS A 251 -7.96 -13.38 2.53
N THR A 252 -6.92 -13.16 3.34
CA THR A 252 -7.06 -12.61 4.69
C THR A 252 -7.66 -11.20 4.68
N MET A 253 -7.33 -10.36 3.69
CA MET A 253 -7.92 -9.01 3.56
C MET A 253 -9.40 -9.06 3.15
N LEU A 254 -9.78 -9.92 2.22
CA LEU A 254 -11.16 -10.01 1.75
C LEU A 254 -12.11 -10.64 2.78
N GLU A 255 -11.61 -11.54 3.63
CA GLU A 255 -12.37 -12.22 4.67
C GLU A 255 -12.47 -11.44 5.99
N ASP A 256 -11.59 -10.45 6.20
CA ASP A 256 -11.53 -9.70 7.46
C ASP A 256 -12.62 -8.62 7.54
N LYS A 257 -13.70 -8.93 8.24
CA LYS A 257 -14.84 -8.02 8.45
C LYS A 257 -14.50 -6.74 9.24
N ARG A 258 -13.30 -6.64 9.81
CA ARG A 258 -12.80 -5.44 10.48
C ARG A 258 -12.30 -4.40 9.47
N ILE A 259 -12.17 -4.73 8.18
CA ILE A 259 -11.95 -3.75 7.12
C ILE A 259 -13.32 -3.10 6.82
N VAL A 260 -13.58 -1.96 7.46
CA VAL A 260 -14.88 -1.29 7.43
C VAL A 260 -14.98 -0.22 6.35
N ARG A 261 -13.84 0.28 5.85
CA ARG A 261 -13.78 1.23 4.73
C ARG A 261 -12.61 0.93 3.82
N ILE A 262 -12.84 1.07 2.51
CA ILE A 262 -11.78 1.11 1.49
C ILE A 262 -12.09 2.26 0.55
N VAL A 263 -11.07 3.05 0.22
CA VAL A 263 -11.11 4.02 -0.88
C VAL A 263 -10.08 3.59 -1.91
N ASP A 264 -10.56 3.32 -3.11
CA ASP A 264 -9.81 2.72 -4.20
C ASP A 264 -9.70 3.67 -5.40
N TYR A 265 -8.49 4.06 -5.72
CA TYR A 265 -8.15 4.81 -6.93
C TYR A 265 -7.69 3.85 -8.01
N VAL A 266 -8.51 3.64 -9.03
CA VAL A 266 -8.18 2.75 -10.16
C VAL A 266 -6.94 3.26 -10.90
N ASN A 267 -6.84 4.57 -11.06
CA ASN A 267 -5.65 5.24 -11.57
C ASN A 267 -4.88 5.86 -10.39
N ALA A 268 -3.67 5.38 -10.14
CA ALA A 268 -2.82 5.88 -9.06
C ALA A 268 -2.48 7.38 -9.19
N LYS A 269 -2.53 7.94 -10.41
CA LYS A 269 -2.26 9.37 -10.65
C LYS A 269 -3.31 10.28 -10.04
N ASP A 270 -4.53 9.81 -9.81
CA ASP A 270 -5.59 10.57 -9.15
C ASP A 270 -5.31 10.76 -7.64
N CYS A 271 -4.39 9.96 -7.10
CA CYS A 271 -3.92 10.03 -5.72
C CYS A 271 -2.50 10.61 -5.62
N PHE A 272 -1.62 10.20 -6.53
CA PHE A 272 -0.20 10.58 -6.58
C PHE A 272 0.16 11.05 -7.99
N SER A 273 0.18 12.34 -8.23
CA SER A 273 0.38 12.93 -9.57
C SER A 273 1.69 12.52 -10.26
N SER A 274 2.72 12.14 -9.49
CA SER A 274 4.06 11.80 -10.00
C SER A 274 4.32 10.30 -10.19
N ILE A 275 3.36 9.40 -9.85
CA ILE A 275 3.62 7.97 -9.80
C ILE A 275 2.74 7.23 -10.77
N ASN A 276 3.36 6.31 -11.52
CA ASN A 276 2.67 5.38 -12.41
C ASN A 276 2.69 3.97 -11.78
N LEU A 277 1.67 3.64 -10.99
CA LEU A 277 1.48 2.31 -10.42
C LEU A 277 0.42 1.56 -11.22
N GLY A 278 0.84 0.52 -11.92
CA GLY A 278 -0.10 -0.40 -12.58
C GLY A 278 -1.04 -1.06 -11.56
N GLY A 279 -2.34 -1.02 -11.82
CA GLY A 279 -3.37 -1.58 -10.95
C GLY A 279 -3.95 -0.62 -9.92
N GLY A 280 -3.42 0.62 -9.81
CA GLY A 280 -3.96 1.64 -8.91
C GLY A 280 -3.52 1.48 -7.46
N ILE A 281 -4.15 2.27 -6.59
CA ILE A 281 -3.82 2.35 -5.18
C ILE A 281 -5.08 2.43 -4.33
N CYS A 282 -5.03 1.89 -3.12
CA CYS A 282 -6.13 2.02 -2.17
C CYS A 282 -5.63 2.34 -0.78
N TYR A 283 -6.47 2.99 0.02
CA TYR A 283 -6.29 3.04 1.46
C TYR A 283 -7.54 2.50 2.15
N PHE A 284 -7.35 1.95 3.35
CA PHE A 284 -8.41 1.27 4.08
C PHE A 284 -8.43 1.69 5.54
N LEU A 285 -9.59 1.53 6.18
CA LEU A 285 -9.77 1.57 7.63
C LEU A 285 -10.13 0.18 8.14
N TRP A 286 -9.32 -0.32 9.05
CA TRP A 286 -9.57 -1.51 9.83
C TRP A 286 -9.93 -1.08 11.26
N ASP A 287 -11.10 -1.50 11.75
CA ASP A 287 -11.61 -1.24 13.10
C ASP A 287 -11.69 -2.56 13.85
N ARG A 288 -10.87 -2.71 14.88
CA ARG A 288 -10.78 -3.94 15.67
C ARG A 288 -12.10 -4.31 16.33
N ASP A 289 -12.79 -3.30 16.85
CA ASP A 289 -13.88 -3.48 17.81
C ASP A 289 -15.27 -3.45 17.15
N ASN A 290 -15.36 -2.95 15.91
CA ASN A 290 -16.62 -2.80 15.17
C ASN A 290 -16.59 -3.47 13.78
N PRO A 291 -16.48 -4.82 13.71
CA PRO A 291 -16.49 -5.51 12.43
C PRO A 291 -17.85 -5.32 11.72
N ASN A 292 -17.83 -4.99 10.44
CA ASN A 292 -19.04 -4.71 9.64
C ASN A 292 -18.80 -5.00 8.15
N LYS A 293 -19.86 -4.83 7.34
CA LYS A 293 -19.69 -4.74 5.88
C LYS A 293 -18.83 -3.53 5.54
N CYS A 294 -18.02 -3.67 4.50
CA CYS A 294 -17.10 -2.63 4.08
C CYS A 294 -17.84 -1.54 3.25
N GLN A 295 -17.69 -0.28 3.65
CA GLN A 295 -18.00 0.84 2.79
C GLN A 295 -16.86 0.98 1.76
N TYR A 296 -17.11 0.51 0.55
CA TYR A 296 -16.14 0.53 -0.53
C TYR A 296 -16.41 1.68 -1.49
N THR A 297 -15.46 2.60 -1.58
CA THR A 297 -15.50 3.73 -2.51
C THR A 297 -14.53 3.47 -3.65
N ASN A 298 -15.02 3.45 -4.88
CA ASN A 298 -14.25 3.34 -6.10
C ASN A 298 -14.16 4.69 -6.81
N ILE A 299 -12.97 5.10 -7.20
CA ILE A 299 -12.70 6.34 -7.91
C ILE A 299 -12.05 6.00 -9.25
N HIS A 300 -12.75 6.32 -10.34
CA HIS A 300 -12.32 6.05 -11.71
C HIS A 300 -12.79 7.17 -12.64
N ASP A 301 -11.88 7.76 -13.43
CA ASP A 301 -12.18 8.84 -14.39
C ASP A 301 -13.03 9.98 -13.80
N SER A 302 -12.68 10.42 -12.60
CA SER A 302 -13.41 11.44 -11.82
C SER A 302 -14.81 11.03 -11.34
N VAL A 303 -15.26 9.80 -11.61
CA VAL A 303 -16.49 9.24 -11.06
C VAL A 303 -16.18 8.61 -9.71
N VAL A 304 -17.00 8.94 -8.71
CA VAL A 304 -16.91 8.40 -7.36
C VAL A 304 -18.16 7.57 -7.10
N SER A 305 -17.97 6.27 -6.86
CA SER A 305 -19.05 5.35 -6.53
C SER A 305 -18.78 4.74 -5.17
N THR A 306 -19.78 4.72 -4.29
CA THR A 306 -19.65 4.17 -2.92
C THR A 306 -20.77 3.20 -2.63
N GLU A 307 -20.43 1.98 -2.22
CA GLU A 307 -21.37 0.95 -1.80
C GLU A 307 -20.93 0.26 -0.51
N THR A 308 -21.88 -0.19 0.28
CA THR A 308 -21.60 -1.02 1.47
C THR A 308 -21.81 -2.49 1.11
N ARG A 309 -20.73 -3.25 1.07
CA ARG A 309 -20.73 -4.63 0.59
C ARG A 309 -19.79 -5.55 1.36
N THR A 310 -19.94 -6.84 1.16
CA THR A 310 -19.01 -7.86 1.62
C THR A 310 -17.89 -8.00 0.59
N LEU A 311 -16.64 -7.94 1.03
CA LEU A 311 -15.48 -7.92 0.10
C LEU A 311 -15.25 -9.27 -0.60
N ASN A 312 -15.62 -10.39 0.03
CA ASN A 312 -15.48 -11.76 -0.49
C ASN A 312 -16.78 -12.31 -1.08
N GLU A 313 -17.66 -11.45 -1.59
CA GLU A 313 -18.96 -11.85 -2.16
C GLU A 313 -18.81 -12.74 -3.39
N PHE A 314 -17.77 -12.52 -4.19
CA PHE A 314 -17.47 -13.28 -5.40
C PHE A 314 -16.10 -13.98 -5.31
N PRO A 315 -15.85 -15.05 -6.05
CA PRO A 315 -14.55 -15.74 -6.11
C PRO A 315 -13.40 -14.81 -6.54
N VAL A 316 -13.71 -13.83 -7.38
CA VAL A 316 -12.80 -12.76 -7.79
C VAL A 316 -13.32 -11.44 -7.24
N PHE A 317 -12.44 -10.61 -6.69
CA PHE A 317 -12.84 -9.30 -6.20
C PHE A 317 -13.31 -8.40 -7.35
N VAL A 318 -14.58 -8.01 -7.31
CA VAL A 318 -15.18 -7.09 -8.30
C VAL A 318 -14.89 -5.67 -7.87
N ARG A 319 -14.07 -4.97 -8.62
CA ARG A 319 -13.56 -3.64 -8.27
C ARG A 319 -14.57 -2.52 -8.49
N TYR A 320 -15.34 -2.61 -9.58
CA TYR A 320 -16.33 -1.58 -9.94
C TYR A 320 -17.67 -1.87 -9.28
N ASN A 321 -18.20 -0.92 -8.50
CA ASN A 321 -19.47 -1.08 -7.80
C ASN A 321 -20.64 -1.32 -8.78
N GLU A 322 -20.64 -0.62 -9.90
CA GLU A 322 -21.66 -0.74 -10.95
C GLU A 322 -21.76 -2.15 -11.53
N ALA A 323 -20.64 -2.88 -11.56
CA ALA A 323 -20.60 -4.24 -12.07
C ALA A 323 -21.33 -5.25 -11.15
N ILE A 324 -21.44 -4.97 -9.87
CA ILE A 324 -22.09 -5.86 -8.88
C ILE A 324 -23.52 -6.19 -9.28
N SER A 325 -24.32 -5.16 -9.55
CA SER A 325 -25.72 -5.32 -9.93
C SER A 325 -25.89 -6.08 -11.26
N ILE A 326 -24.95 -5.89 -12.20
CA ILE A 326 -24.94 -6.59 -13.49
C ILE A 326 -24.62 -8.07 -13.26
N ILE A 327 -23.60 -8.38 -12.48
CA ILE A 327 -23.21 -9.77 -12.15
C ILE A 327 -24.36 -10.49 -11.45
N HIS A 328 -25.03 -9.87 -10.48
CA HIS A 328 -26.20 -10.47 -9.83
C HIS A 328 -27.33 -10.78 -10.82
N LYS A 329 -27.62 -9.90 -11.75
CA LYS A 329 -28.62 -10.14 -12.81
C LYS A 329 -28.25 -11.31 -13.67
N VAL A 330 -26.98 -11.42 -14.10
CA VAL A 330 -26.49 -12.54 -14.92
C VAL A 330 -26.56 -13.86 -14.13
N ILE A 331 -26.04 -13.88 -12.91
CA ILE A 331 -26.04 -15.11 -12.07
C ILE A 331 -27.47 -15.57 -11.79
N SER A 332 -28.44 -14.65 -11.61
CA SER A 332 -29.84 -14.98 -11.34
C SER A 332 -30.51 -15.74 -12.48
N GLN A 333 -30.02 -15.64 -13.72
CA GLN A 333 -30.51 -16.39 -14.85
C GLN A 333 -30.17 -17.89 -14.79
N LYS A 334 -29.19 -18.28 -13.96
CA LYS A 334 -28.71 -19.67 -13.81
C LYS A 334 -28.30 -20.33 -15.14
N GLU A 335 -27.85 -19.52 -16.09
CA GLU A 335 -27.31 -20.01 -17.35
C GLU A 335 -25.92 -20.62 -17.16
N ARG A 336 -25.52 -21.50 -18.07
CA ARG A 336 -24.16 -22.04 -18.09
C ARG A 336 -23.15 -20.91 -18.32
N THR A 337 -22.09 -20.93 -17.56
CA THR A 337 -21.07 -19.88 -17.63
C THR A 337 -19.98 -20.23 -18.65
N VAL A 338 -19.37 -19.23 -19.26
CA VAL A 338 -18.24 -19.42 -20.18
C VAL A 338 -17.08 -20.16 -19.50
N SER A 339 -16.97 -20.08 -18.16
CA SER A 339 -15.95 -20.81 -17.41
C SER A 339 -16.04 -22.33 -17.52
N GLU A 340 -17.20 -22.86 -17.89
CA GLU A 340 -17.39 -24.30 -18.14
C GLU A 340 -16.76 -24.76 -19.47
N VAL A 341 -16.56 -23.82 -20.40
CA VAL A 341 -16.03 -24.10 -21.74
C VAL A 341 -14.66 -23.46 -21.99
N VAL A 342 -14.19 -22.60 -21.07
CA VAL A 342 -12.85 -21.98 -21.12
C VAL A 342 -11.93 -22.74 -20.16
N GLY A 343 -10.92 -23.39 -20.71
CA GLY A 343 -9.91 -24.09 -19.92
C GLY A 343 -9.01 -23.12 -19.12
N SER A 344 -8.33 -23.69 -18.13
CA SER A 344 -7.31 -22.97 -17.36
C SER A 344 -6.12 -22.57 -18.25
N ARG A 345 -5.14 -21.88 -17.66
CA ARG A 345 -3.97 -21.28 -18.33
C ARG A 345 -3.24 -22.16 -19.35
N ASN A 346 -3.29 -23.50 -19.18
CA ASN A 346 -2.74 -24.50 -20.11
C ASN A 346 -3.77 -25.62 -20.34
N PRO A 347 -4.90 -25.36 -21.01
CA PRO A 347 -6.00 -26.30 -21.13
C PRO A 347 -5.62 -27.59 -21.87
N PHE A 348 -4.58 -27.54 -22.67
CA PHE A 348 -4.08 -28.68 -23.46
C PHE A 348 -2.74 -29.23 -22.95
N GLY A 349 -2.18 -28.68 -21.86
CA GLY A 349 -0.85 -29.04 -21.36
C GLY A 349 0.32 -28.52 -22.24
N LEU A 350 0.02 -27.73 -23.28
CA LEU A 350 1.04 -27.17 -24.18
C LEU A 350 1.76 -25.97 -23.56
N SER A 351 3.07 -25.90 -23.78
CA SER A 351 3.87 -24.73 -23.40
C SER A 351 3.46 -23.48 -24.21
N SER A 352 3.53 -22.31 -23.59
CA SER A 352 3.33 -21.02 -24.30
C SER A 352 4.36 -20.76 -25.42
N PHE A 353 5.45 -21.53 -25.46
CA PHE A 353 6.48 -21.48 -26.50
C PHE A 353 6.21 -22.46 -27.65
N GLU A 354 5.22 -23.34 -27.52
CA GLU A 354 4.87 -24.28 -28.55
C GLU A 354 4.39 -23.56 -29.82
N ARG A 355 4.90 -23.92 -30.99
CA ARG A 355 4.60 -23.29 -32.25
C ARG A 355 4.05 -24.28 -33.27
N GLY A 356 4.21 -25.56 -33.02
CA GLY A 356 3.87 -26.63 -33.99
C GLY A 356 4.78 -26.61 -35.22
N THR A 357 4.44 -27.43 -36.19
CA THR A 357 5.14 -27.55 -37.47
C THR A 357 4.44 -26.71 -38.54
N LYS A 358 5.15 -26.39 -39.64
CA LYS A 358 4.55 -25.73 -40.82
C LYS A 358 3.79 -26.72 -41.71
N GLU A 359 4.08 -28.02 -41.60
CA GLU A 359 3.41 -29.05 -42.34
C GLU A 359 2.07 -29.37 -41.70
N PRO A 360 0.97 -29.52 -42.50
CA PRO A 360 -0.35 -29.82 -41.98
C PRO A 360 -0.35 -31.11 -41.16
N GLN A 361 -0.88 -31.06 -39.96
CA GLN A 361 -1.17 -32.17 -39.04
C GLN A 361 -2.65 -32.11 -38.64
N GLU A 362 -3.08 -33.04 -37.77
CA GLU A 362 -4.50 -33.17 -37.41
C GLU A 362 -5.07 -31.93 -36.75
N ILE A 363 -4.26 -31.21 -35.91
CA ILE A 363 -4.73 -30.05 -35.18
C ILE A 363 -3.97 -28.79 -35.60
N LYS A 364 -4.73 -27.75 -35.90
CA LYS A 364 -4.20 -26.43 -36.21
C LYS A 364 -4.01 -25.65 -34.96
N LEU A 365 -2.75 -25.26 -34.67
CA LEU A 365 -2.36 -24.49 -33.46
C LEU A 365 -2.24 -23.00 -33.82
N PHE A 366 -2.97 -22.15 -33.10
CA PHE A 366 -2.83 -20.70 -33.16
C PHE A 366 -2.00 -20.22 -31.96
N SER A 367 -0.93 -19.51 -32.21
CA SER A 367 -0.03 -19.02 -31.20
C SER A 367 0.36 -17.56 -31.48
N SER A 368 0.94 -16.88 -30.50
CA SER A 368 1.48 -15.52 -30.67
C SER A 368 2.57 -15.41 -31.74
N GLY A 369 3.18 -16.53 -32.15
CA GLY A 369 4.17 -16.61 -33.25
C GLY A 369 3.56 -16.96 -34.62
N GLY A 370 2.24 -17.08 -34.72
CA GLY A 370 1.53 -17.46 -35.98
C GLY A 370 0.81 -18.78 -35.87
N THR A 371 0.51 -19.34 -37.01
CA THR A 371 -0.21 -20.62 -37.16
C THR A 371 0.76 -21.74 -37.43
N GLY A 372 0.62 -22.85 -36.68
CA GLY A 372 1.31 -24.13 -36.92
C GLY A 372 0.34 -25.30 -36.86
N TYR A 373 0.88 -26.51 -36.89
CA TYR A 373 0.12 -27.75 -36.79
C TYR A 373 0.80 -28.69 -35.80
N ILE A 374 0.01 -29.48 -35.06
CA ILE A 374 0.50 -30.43 -34.07
C ILE A 374 -0.28 -31.73 -34.18
N PRO A 375 0.36 -32.92 -34.04
CA PRO A 375 -0.34 -34.20 -33.93
C PRO A 375 -1.24 -34.24 -32.70
N VAL A 376 -2.34 -34.97 -32.80
CA VAL A 376 -3.26 -35.19 -31.63
C VAL A 376 -2.52 -35.81 -30.47
N ASP A 377 -1.63 -36.77 -30.75
CA ASP A 377 -0.88 -37.52 -29.73
C ASP A 377 0.12 -36.68 -28.94
N ASP A 378 0.53 -35.53 -29.46
CA ASP A 378 1.45 -34.60 -28.80
C ASP A 378 0.74 -33.62 -27.86
N ILE A 379 -0.60 -33.71 -27.73
CA ILE A 379 -1.39 -32.90 -26.81
C ILE A 379 -1.58 -33.62 -25.49
N PRO A 380 -0.85 -33.24 -24.41
CA PRO A 380 -0.86 -34.00 -23.14
C PRO A 380 -2.23 -34.07 -22.46
N GLN A 381 -3.09 -33.07 -22.68
CA GLN A 381 -4.42 -32.98 -22.08
C GLN A 381 -5.45 -32.61 -23.15
N LEU A 382 -5.96 -33.61 -23.83
CA LEU A 382 -7.04 -33.41 -24.78
C LEU A 382 -8.38 -33.54 -24.05
N SER A 383 -9.10 -32.44 -23.89
CA SER A 383 -10.47 -32.47 -23.38
C SER A 383 -11.41 -33.00 -24.45
N LEU A 384 -12.11 -34.10 -24.19
CA LEU A 384 -13.09 -34.68 -25.11
C LEU A 384 -14.22 -33.73 -25.54
N ILE A 385 -14.44 -32.65 -24.78
CA ILE A 385 -15.44 -31.61 -25.10
C ILE A 385 -15.05 -30.79 -26.36
N HIS A 386 -13.77 -30.70 -26.68
CA HIS A 386 -13.28 -29.93 -27.83
C HIS A 386 -13.23 -30.74 -29.14
N ILE A 387 -13.56 -32.03 -29.11
CA ILE A 387 -13.50 -32.93 -30.28
C ILE A 387 -14.88 -33.21 -30.89
N SER A 388 -15.96 -32.93 -30.16
CA SER A 388 -17.29 -33.47 -30.52
C SER A 388 -18.12 -32.67 -31.50
N GLU A 389 -17.66 -31.52 -32.00
CA GLU A 389 -18.35 -30.80 -33.09
C GLU A 389 -17.40 -30.39 -34.19
N PRO A 390 -17.65 -30.79 -35.43
CA PRO A 390 -17.02 -30.18 -36.60
C PRO A 390 -17.64 -28.78 -36.81
N THR A 391 -17.24 -27.82 -35.96
CA THR A 391 -17.62 -26.42 -36.21
C THR A 391 -16.88 -25.96 -37.46
N ARG A 392 -17.65 -25.48 -38.43
CA ARG A 392 -17.11 -24.72 -39.57
C ARG A 392 -16.17 -23.65 -39.07
N PRO A 393 -15.00 -23.47 -39.66
CA PRO A 393 -14.08 -22.42 -39.27
C PRO A 393 -14.66 -21.07 -39.71
N GLU A 394 -15.38 -20.41 -38.83
CA GLU A 394 -15.60 -18.98 -38.91
C GLU A 394 -14.44 -18.28 -38.24
N PRO A 395 -13.77 -17.33 -38.89
CA PRO A 395 -12.66 -16.62 -38.28
C PRO A 395 -13.17 -15.72 -37.14
N ILE A 396 -12.78 -16.01 -35.90
CA ILE A 396 -12.92 -15.05 -34.83
C ILE A 396 -11.82 -14.02 -35.00
N SER A 397 -12.19 -12.82 -35.44
CA SER A 397 -11.30 -11.65 -35.45
C SER A 397 -11.21 -11.09 -34.05
N TYR A 398 -9.98 -10.92 -33.57
CA TYR A 398 -9.64 -10.09 -32.41
C TYR A 398 -9.10 -8.75 -32.91
#